data_bc2d8b141d4b8e6b221fe8342bd9350c
#
_entry.id   bc2d8b141d4b8e6b221fe8342bd9350c
#
_cell.length_a   1.000
_cell.length_b   1.000
_cell.length_c   1.000
_cell.angle_alpha   90.00
_cell.angle_beta   90.00
_cell.angle_gamma   90.00
#
_symmetry.space_group_name_H-M   'P 1'
#
loop_
_entity.id
_entity.type
_entity.pdbx_description
1 polymer ?
#
loop_
_entity_poly.entity_id
_entity_poly.type
_entity_poly.pdbx_seq_one_letter_code
_entity_poly.pdbx_strand_id
1 'polypeptide(L)'
;MKLKNLALSINAFMLILNCSLNSTTAAASELFSNLTEQEEQNIKIERVISADTVVLETGEKIKLIGLLAPPLPKKASPQYDSFGFVIPPVVTPETPIEEQSLHFVQKLLEKQLVRLEFDVQRKDESNYSLAYIFLPDGTFVNAEILKNGLANLQIRPPNLKYEDKLREAYREARREKRGLQSE
;
A
#
# COMPACT_ATOMS: atom_id res chain seq x y z
N MET A 1 26.81 -64.28 -15.01
CA MET A 1 26.88 -63.06 -15.80
C MET A 1 25.53 -62.27 -15.79
N LYS A 2 24.68 -62.37 -14.74
CA LYS A 2 23.37 -61.69 -14.66
C LYS A 2 23.20 -60.68 -13.51
N LEU A 3 24.16 -60.56 -12.57
CA LEU A 3 24.03 -59.64 -11.45
C LEU A 3 24.60 -58.23 -11.72
N LYS A 4 25.51 -58.03 -12.66
CA LYS A 4 26.10 -56.72 -12.95
C LYS A 4 25.14 -55.73 -13.66
N ASN A 5 24.17 -56.24 -14.41
CA ASN A 5 23.21 -55.39 -15.15
C ASN A 5 22.07 -54.87 -14.28
N LEU A 6 21.81 -55.54 -13.14
CA LEU A 6 20.72 -55.12 -12.23
C LEU A 6 21.18 -53.88 -11.37
N ALA A 7 22.44 -53.80 -10.99
CA ALA A 7 22.97 -52.69 -10.23
C ALA A 7 23.04 -51.37 -11.05
N LEU A 8 23.26 -51.50 -12.38
CA LEU A 8 23.31 -50.32 -13.27
C LEU A 8 21.91 -49.72 -13.54
N SER A 9 20.89 -50.58 -13.54
CA SER A 9 19.50 -50.11 -13.73
C SER A 9 18.94 -49.37 -12.51
N ILE A 10 19.33 -49.78 -11.29
CA ILE A 10 18.87 -49.16 -10.05
C ILE A 10 19.51 -47.75 -9.88
N ASN A 11 20.78 -47.60 -10.23
CA ASN A 11 21.47 -46.30 -10.15
C ASN A 11 20.91 -45.27 -11.17
N ALA A 12 20.55 -45.72 -12.40
CA ALA A 12 19.96 -44.84 -13.40
C ALA A 12 18.56 -44.34 -12.97
N PHE A 13 17.77 -45.22 -12.34
CA PHE A 13 16.43 -44.88 -11.88
C PHE A 13 16.48 -43.90 -10.65
N MET A 14 17.47 -44.09 -9.76
CA MET A 14 17.66 -43.20 -8.63
C MET A 14 18.17 -41.79 -9.03
N LEU A 15 18.97 -41.70 -10.10
CA LEU A 15 19.43 -40.44 -10.67
C LEU A 15 18.30 -39.63 -11.32
N ILE A 16 17.37 -40.30 -12.01
CA ILE A 16 16.21 -39.65 -12.65
C ILE A 16 15.24 -39.14 -11.57
N LEU A 17 15.03 -39.90 -10.48
CA LEU A 17 14.13 -39.54 -9.41
C LEU A 17 14.66 -38.30 -8.62
N ASN A 18 15.98 -38.20 -8.41
CA ASN A 18 16.58 -37.03 -7.75
C ASN A 18 16.54 -35.76 -8.63
N CYS A 19 16.63 -35.91 -9.96
CA CYS A 19 16.58 -34.75 -10.87
C CYS A 19 15.15 -34.15 -10.94
N SER A 20 14.09 -34.98 -10.87
CA SER A 20 12.70 -34.51 -10.89
C SER A 20 12.27 -33.85 -9.56
N LEU A 21 12.83 -34.29 -8.42
CA LEU A 21 12.56 -33.69 -7.11
C LEU A 21 13.21 -32.30 -6.98
N ASN A 22 14.41 -32.10 -7.52
CA ASN A 22 15.12 -30.82 -7.44
C ASN A 22 14.48 -29.73 -8.33
N SER A 23 13.89 -30.08 -9.47
CA SER A 23 13.22 -29.10 -10.33
C SER A 23 11.88 -28.63 -9.75
N THR A 24 11.18 -29.48 -9.00
CA THR A 24 9.91 -29.10 -8.35
C THR A 24 10.12 -28.18 -7.14
N THR A 25 11.23 -28.39 -6.40
CA THR A 25 11.55 -27.53 -5.25
C THR A 25 12.06 -26.15 -5.69
N ALA A 26 12.81 -26.06 -6.79
CA ALA A 26 13.26 -24.78 -7.35
C ALA A 26 12.08 -23.92 -7.84
N ALA A 27 11.15 -24.51 -8.59
CA ALA A 27 9.94 -23.83 -9.06
C ALA A 27 9.04 -23.35 -7.89
N ALA A 28 8.91 -24.16 -6.85
CA ALA A 28 8.17 -23.76 -5.65
C ALA A 28 8.85 -22.61 -4.91
N SER A 29 10.19 -22.62 -4.77
CA SER A 29 10.92 -21.53 -4.11
C SER A 29 10.85 -20.22 -4.89
N GLU A 30 10.86 -20.25 -6.21
CA GLU A 30 10.67 -19.06 -7.05
C GLU A 30 9.24 -18.50 -6.95
N LEU A 31 8.22 -19.36 -6.87
CA LEU A 31 6.85 -18.93 -6.65
C LEU A 31 6.67 -18.29 -5.27
N PHE A 32 7.26 -18.87 -4.23
CA PHE A 32 7.22 -18.29 -2.88
C PHE A 32 8.02 -16.98 -2.77
N SER A 33 9.17 -16.86 -3.44
CA SER A 33 9.93 -15.61 -3.45
C SER A 33 9.16 -14.49 -4.16
N ASN A 34 8.52 -14.78 -5.29
CA ASN A 34 7.69 -13.82 -6.02
C ASN A 34 6.44 -13.37 -5.23
N LEU A 35 5.87 -14.25 -4.40
CA LEU A 35 4.76 -13.88 -3.50
C LEU A 35 5.23 -13.00 -2.34
N THR A 36 6.42 -13.25 -1.82
CA THR A 36 7.00 -12.48 -0.71
C THR A 36 7.47 -11.09 -1.16
N GLU A 37 7.89 -10.94 -2.41
CA GLU A 37 8.27 -9.63 -2.98
C GLU A 37 7.09 -8.67 -3.22
N GLN A 38 5.84 -9.17 -3.22
CA GLN A 38 4.64 -8.35 -3.43
C GLN A 38 4.07 -7.76 -2.13
N GLU A 39 4.48 -8.26 -0.97
CA GLU A 39 3.98 -7.81 0.33
C GLU A 39 5.14 -7.54 1.30
N GLU A 40 5.11 -6.38 1.92
CA GLU A 40 5.99 -6.03 3.02
C GLU A 40 5.16 -5.83 4.30
N GLN A 41 5.54 -6.51 5.38
CA GLN A 41 4.81 -6.48 6.66
C GLN A 41 5.60 -5.75 7.74
N ASN A 42 4.88 -5.20 8.72
CA ASN A 42 5.43 -4.48 9.86
C ASN A 42 6.29 -3.26 9.47
N ILE A 43 5.88 -2.57 8.41
CA ILE A 43 6.53 -1.35 7.94
C ILE A 43 5.99 -0.16 8.72
N LYS A 44 6.88 0.63 9.31
CA LYS A 44 6.48 1.81 10.09
C LYS A 44 6.37 3.05 9.23
N ILE A 45 5.22 3.68 9.31
CA ILE A 45 4.98 5.01 8.72
C ILE A 45 5.58 6.07 9.66
N GLU A 46 6.54 6.82 9.15
CA GLU A 46 7.17 7.92 9.92
C GLU A 46 6.29 9.17 9.91
N ARG A 47 5.80 9.58 8.75
CA ARG A 47 4.94 10.76 8.58
C ARG A 47 4.08 10.69 7.33
N VAL A 48 3.02 11.48 7.31
CA VAL A 48 2.13 11.67 6.16
C VAL A 48 2.45 13.01 5.49
N ILE A 49 2.58 13.02 4.16
CA ILE A 49 2.83 14.24 3.35
C ILE A 49 1.51 14.79 2.80
N SER A 50 0.65 13.91 2.30
CA SER A 50 -0.67 14.23 1.73
C SER A 50 -1.61 13.05 1.93
N ALA A 51 -2.89 13.20 1.58
CA ALA A 51 -3.86 12.12 1.73
C ALA A 51 -3.54 10.87 0.85
N ASP A 52 -2.66 10.99 -0.13
CA ASP A 52 -2.23 9.90 -1.00
C ASP A 52 -0.74 9.56 -0.90
N THR A 53 0.03 10.21 0.00
CA THR A 53 1.49 10.03 0.05
C THR A 53 2.00 10.01 1.49
N VAL A 54 2.75 8.97 1.83
CA VAL A 54 3.36 8.77 3.14
C VAL A 54 4.88 8.57 3.03
N VAL A 55 5.60 8.71 4.14
CA VAL A 55 7.03 8.43 4.26
C VAL A 55 7.24 7.34 5.29
N LEU A 56 7.98 6.33 4.93
CA LEU A 56 8.40 5.24 5.81
C LEU A 56 9.52 5.68 6.75
N GLU A 57 9.76 4.96 7.82
CA GLU A 57 10.91 5.15 8.72
C GLU A 57 12.25 5.06 7.97
N THR A 58 12.31 4.30 6.88
CA THR A 58 13.46 4.21 5.97
C THR A 58 13.73 5.48 5.16
N GLY A 59 12.78 6.44 5.14
CA GLY A 59 12.80 7.63 4.30
C GLY A 59 12.17 7.41 2.92
N GLU A 60 11.78 6.20 2.57
CA GLU A 60 11.10 5.91 1.32
C GLU A 60 9.73 6.55 1.26
N LYS A 61 9.37 7.09 0.10
CA LYS A 61 8.05 7.68 -0.14
C LYS A 61 7.14 6.70 -0.84
N ILE A 62 6.00 6.46 -0.23
CA ILE A 62 4.95 5.58 -0.77
C ILE A 62 3.77 6.42 -1.22
N LYS A 63 3.36 6.22 -2.46
CA LYS A 63 2.12 6.80 -3.00
C LYS A 63 1.05 5.73 -3.04
N LEU A 64 -0.12 6.06 -2.51
CA LEU A 64 -1.25 5.15 -2.41
C LEU A 64 -1.91 4.95 -3.77
N ILE A 65 -1.93 3.71 -4.26
CA ILE A 65 -2.54 3.36 -5.54
C ILE A 65 -4.05 3.64 -5.50
N GLY A 66 -4.55 4.22 -6.59
CA GLY A 66 -5.98 4.47 -6.80
C GLY A 66 -6.50 5.77 -6.21
N LEU A 67 -5.65 6.56 -5.54
CA LEU A 67 -6.00 7.83 -4.92
C LEU A 67 -5.38 9.03 -5.65
N LEU A 68 -6.09 10.14 -5.60
CA LEU A 68 -5.60 11.47 -5.91
C LEU A 68 -6.00 12.40 -4.77
N ALA A 69 -5.02 12.79 -3.96
CA ALA A 69 -5.24 13.75 -2.88
C ALA A 69 -5.67 15.12 -3.43
N PRO A 70 -6.53 15.86 -2.73
CA PRO A 70 -6.76 17.26 -3.04
C PRO A 70 -5.46 18.05 -2.81
N PRO A 71 -5.20 19.12 -3.60
CA PRO A 71 -4.01 19.92 -3.43
C PRO A 71 -4.04 20.61 -2.06
N LEU A 72 -2.97 20.47 -1.29
CA LEU A 72 -2.88 21.13 0.02
C LEU A 72 -2.91 22.67 -0.15
N PRO A 73 -3.67 23.38 0.68
CA PRO A 73 -3.62 24.83 0.70
C PRO A 73 -2.19 25.30 1.02
N LYS A 74 -1.82 26.45 0.50
CA LYS A 74 -0.54 27.07 0.86
C LYS A 74 -0.50 27.20 2.39
N LYS A 75 0.58 26.71 3.01
CA LYS A 75 0.73 26.71 4.47
C LYS A 75 0.43 28.10 5.01
N ALA A 76 -0.61 28.21 5.85
CA ALA A 76 -0.76 29.34 6.74
C ALA A 76 0.45 29.39 7.69
N SER A 77 0.87 30.59 8.06
CA SER A 77 1.94 30.73 9.06
C SER A 77 1.51 30.06 10.36
N PRO A 78 2.44 29.36 11.06
CA PRO A 78 2.11 28.75 12.34
C PRO A 78 1.56 29.80 13.31
N GLN A 79 0.47 29.48 13.98
CA GLN A 79 -0.02 30.30 15.09
C GLN A 79 0.72 29.89 16.37
N TYR A 80 1.06 30.87 17.19
CA TYR A 80 1.75 30.64 18.44
C TYR A 80 0.87 31.15 19.60
N ASP A 81 0.92 30.44 20.72
CA ASP A 81 0.31 30.89 21.96
C ASP A 81 1.12 32.02 22.60
N SER A 82 0.63 32.57 23.75
CA SER A 82 1.29 33.64 24.50
C SER A 82 2.66 33.24 25.07
N PHE A 83 3.00 31.95 25.08
CA PHE A 83 4.27 31.39 25.54
C PHE A 83 5.21 31.02 24.39
N GLY A 84 4.80 31.23 23.14
CA GLY A 84 5.60 30.93 21.95
C GLY A 84 5.52 29.48 21.47
N PHE A 85 4.60 28.68 21.98
CA PHE A 85 4.35 27.30 21.46
C PHE A 85 3.43 27.34 20.26
N VAL A 86 3.69 26.45 19.30
CA VAL A 86 2.83 26.29 18.13
C VAL A 86 1.46 25.76 18.58
N ILE A 87 0.40 26.49 18.25
CA ILE A 87 -0.97 26.04 18.46
C ILE A 87 -1.28 25.01 17.36
N PRO A 88 -1.55 23.72 17.70
CA PRO A 88 -1.96 22.76 16.69
C PRO A 88 -3.29 23.17 16.06
N PRO A 89 -3.46 23.01 14.74
CA PRO A 89 -4.72 23.35 14.08
C PRO A 89 -5.86 22.45 14.61
N VAL A 90 -6.98 23.08 14.92
CA VAL A 90 -8.21 22.38 15.29
C VAL A 90 -9.02 22.16 14.01
N VAL A 91 -9.25 20.91 13.67
CA VAL A 91 -10.11 20.56 12.53
C VAL A 91 -11.58 20.78 12.91
N THR A 92 -12.20 21.71 12.24
CA THR A 92 -13.64 22.05 12.40
C THR A 92 -14.38 21.72 11.10
N PRO A 93 -15.72 21.78 11.10
CA PRO A 93 -16.50 21.65 9.86
C PRO A 93 -16.16 22.72 8.80
N GLU A 94 -15.65 23.87 9.22
CA GLU A 94 -15.19 24.96 8.35
C GLU A 94 -13.74 24.76 7.86
N THR A 95 -13.00 23.77 8.39
CA THR A 95 -11.65 23.44 7.92
C THR A 95 -11.71 22.99 6.46
N PRO A 96 -10.86 23.54 5.58
CA PRO A 96 -10.82 23.10 4.17
C PRO A 96 -10.66 21.61 4.05
N ILE A 97 -11.32 21.01 3.08
CA ILE A 97 -11.34 19.55 2.89
C ILE A 97 -9.93 18.97 2.67
N GLU A 98 -9.03 19.76 2.11
CA GLU A 98 -7.63 19.41 1.91
C GLU A 98 -6.90 19.18 3.24
N GLU A 99 -7.16 20.04 4.23
CA GLU A 99 -6.61 19.91 5.58
C GLU A 99 -7.27 18.76 6.33
N GLN A 100 -8.61 18.62 6.21
CA GLN A 100 -9.33 17.50 6.81
C GLN A 100 -8.79 16.16 6.29
N SER A 101 -8.54 16.06 4.98
CA SER A 101 -7.97 14.87 4.34
C SER A 101 -6.59 14.53 4.89
N LEU A 102 -5.70 15.51 5.00
CA LEU A 102 -4.38 15.33 5.56
C LEU A 102 -4.45 14.86 7.03
N HIS A 103 -5.22 15.54 7.87
CA HIS A 103 -5.35 15.21 9.29
C HIS A 103 -5.96 13.82 9.52
N PHE A 104 -6.94 13.43 8.70
CA PHE A 104 -7.51 12.09 8.78
C PHE A 104 -6.45 11.02 8.53
N VAL A 105 -5.67 11.16 7.46
CA VAL A 105 -4.65 10.19 7.10
C VAL A 105 -3.48 10.20 8.11
N GLN A 106 -3.11 11.38 8.64
CA GLN A 106 -2.15 11.49 9.72
C GLN A 106 -2.59 10.69 10.96
N LYS A 107 -3.81 10.91 11.42
CA LYS A 107 -4.38 10.19 12.57
C LYS A 107 -4.44 8.68 12.35
N LEU A 108 -4.68 8.27 11.10
CA LEU A 108 -4.82 6.86 10.74
C LEU A 108 -3.48 6.14 10.63
N LEU A 109 -2.44 6.82 10.11
CA LEU A 109 -1.21 6.16 9.66
C LEU A 109 0.07 6.60 10.37
N GLU A 110 0.17 7.83 10.92
CA GLU A 110 1.43 8.28 11.50
C GLU A 110 1.86 7.41 12.68
N LYS A 111 3.13 6.98 12.64
CA LYS A 111 3.76 6.07 13.61
C LYS A 111 3.13 4.69 13.71
N GLN A 112 2.19 4.34 12.82
CA GLN A 112 1.59 3.01 12.76
C GLN A 112 2.49 2.02 12.00
N LEU A 113 2.38 0.76 12.40
CA LEU A 113 2.88 -0.37 11.63
C LEU A 113 1.82 -0.77 10.61
N VAL A 114 2.24 -0.98 9.37
CA VAL A 114 1.34 -1.32 8.26
C VAL A 114 1.89 -2.49 7.45
N ARG A 115 1.03 -3.09 6.65
CA ARG A 115 1.40 -3.98 5.57
C ARG A 115 1.26 -3.22 4.26
N LEU A 116 2.33 -3.25 3.46
CA LEU A 116 2.33 -2.74 2.10
C LEU A 116 2.11 -3.89 1.13
N GLU A 117 1.32 -3.65 0.11
CA GLU A 117 1.10 -4.59 -0.97
C GLU A 117 1.29 -3.88 -2.31
N PHE A 118 2.21 -4.39 -3.11
CA PHE A 118 2.56 -3.81 -4.40
C PHE A 118 1.73 -4.45 -5.52
N ASP A 119 1.61 -3.73 -6.63
CA ASP A 119 0.97 -4.21 -7.86
C ASP A 119 2.03 -4.28 -8.98
N VAL A 120 1.60 -4.41 -10.21
CA VAL A 120 2.44 -4.60 -11.40
C VAL A 120 3.49 -3.50 -11.56
N GLN A 121 3.06 -2.24 -11.51
CA GLN A 121 3.96 -1.10 -11.53
C GLN A 121 4.29 -0.68 -10.09
N ARG A 122 5.56 -0.81 -9.71
CA ARG A 122 6.03 -0.53 -8.35
C ARG A 122 6.42 0.93 -8.10
N LYS A 123 6.71 1.70 -9.14
CA LYS A 123 7.15 3.09 -9.01
C LYS A 123 6.47 4.00 -10.03
N ASP A 124 6.24 5.24 -9.62
CA ASP A 124 5.77 6.29 -10.53
C ASP A 124 6.95 7.01 -11.23
N GLU A 125 6.62 7.98 -12.09
CA GLU A 125 7.59 8.80 -12.84
C GLU A 125 8.51 9.65 -11.93
N SER A 126 8.06 9.94 -10.71
CA SER A 126 8.81 10.66 -9.68
C SER A 126 9.65 9.75 -8.78
N ASN A 127 9.73 8.45 -9.12
CA ASN A 127 10.41 7.41 -8.35
C ASN A 127 9.82 7.14 -6.94
N TYR A 128 8.54 7.50 -6.72
CA TYR A 128 7.81 7.09 -5.52
C TYR A 128 7.32 5.66 -5.67
N SER A 129 7.44 4.87 -4.63
CA SER A 129 6.90 3.52 -4.62
C SER A 129 5.37 3.55 -4.55
N LEU A 130 4.73 2.70 -5.35
CA LEU A 130 3.28 2.60 -5.46
C LEU A 130 2.79 1.39 -4.68
N ALA A 131 1.92 1.58 -3.68
CA ALA A 131 1.41 0.49 -2.87
C ALA A 131 -0.04 0.66 -2.44
N TYR A 132 -0.65 -0.47 -2.08
CA TYR A 132 -1.83 -0.53 -1.25
C TYR A 132 -1.40 -0.67 0.21
N ILE A 133 -2.07 0.02 1.13
CA ILE A 133 -1.75 0.01 2.56
C ILE A 133 -2.86 -0.68 3.34
N PHE A 134 -2.47 -1.58 4.25
CA PHE A 134 -3.36 -2.26 5.17
C PHE A 134 -2.89 -2.07 6.61
N LEU A 135 -3.81 -1.76 7.52
CA LEU A 135 -3.54 -1.78 8.94
C LEU A 135 -3.47 -3.22 9.49
N PRO A 136 -2.91 -3.43 10.68
CA PRO A 136 -2.82 -4.76 11.29
C PRO A 136 -4.16 -5.47 11.52
N ASP A 137 -5.25 -4.71 11.67
CA ASP A 137 -6.61 -5.22 11.79
C ASP A 137 -7.25 -5.62 10.44
N GLY A 138 -6.52 -5.47 9.34
CA GLY A 138 -6.98 -5.76 8.00
C GLY A 138 -7.68 -4.59 7.29
N THR A 139 -7.80 -3.43 7.91
CA THR A 139 -8.40 -2.24 7.29
C THR A 139 -7.65 -1.84 6.03
N PHE A 140 -8.35 -1.78 4.90
CA PHE A 140 -7.80 -1.32 3.62
C PHE A 140 -7.81 0.21 3.55
N VAL A 141 -6.68 0.82 3.87
CA VAL A 141 -6.53 2.28 4.03
C VAL A 141 -6.93 3.06 2.79
N ASN A 142 -6.50 2.61 1.59
CA ASN A 142 -6.83 3.27 0.33
C ASN A 142 -8.36 3.38 0.13
N ALA A 143 -9.09 2.31 0.42
CA ALA A 143 -10.54 2.32 0.32
C ALA A 143 -11.19 3.19 1.42
N GLU A 144 -10.66 3.15 2.64
CA GLU A 144 -11.17 3.94 3.76
C GLU A 144 -11.09 5.45 3.51
N ILE A 145 -9.98 5.93 2.92
CA ILE A 145 -9.83 7.33 2.53
C ILE A 145 -10.88 7.73 1.48
N LEU A 146 -11.10 6.89 0.46
CA LEU A 146 -12.14 7.14 -0.57
C LEU A 146 -13.54 7.11 0.00
N LYS A 147 -13.83 6.16 0.87
CA LYS A 147 -15.13 5.99 1.54
C LYS A 147 -15.53 7.21 2.37
N ASN A 148 -14.54 7.88 2.97
CA ASN A 148 -14.74 9.12 3.71
C ASN A 148 -14.77 10.37 2.80
N GLY A 149 -14.61 10.21 1.47
CA GLY A 149 -14.64 11.33 0.51
C GLY A 149 -13.41 12.25 0.61
N LEU A 150 -12.28 11.75 1.13
CA LEU A 150 -11.10 12.56 1.43
C LEU A 150 -10.04 12.53 0.31
N ALA A 151 -10.30 11.80 -0.77
CA ALA A 151 -9.52 11.79 -1.99
C ALA A 151 -10.42 11.53 -3.20
N ASN A 152 -9.95 11.87 -4.38
CA ASN A 152 -10.57 11.45 -5.62
C ASN A 152 -10.05 10.08 -6.07
N LEU A 153 -10.91 9.34 -6.77
CA LEU A 153 -10.52 8.06 -7.36
C LEU A 153 -9.64 8.30 -8.61
N GLN A 154 -8.45 7.67 -8.64
CA GLN A 154 -7.57 7.72 -9.80
C GLN A 154 -7.00 6.33 -10.10
N ILE A 155 -7.73 5.55 -10.89
CA ILE A 155 -7.26 4.24 -11.36
C ILE A 155 -6.36 4.42 -12.57
N ARG A 156 -5.16 3.84 -12.51
CA ARG A 156 -4.17 3.86 -13.59
C ARG A 156 -3.65 2.45 -13.89
N PRO A 157 -3.90 1.91 -15.09
CA PRO A 157 -3.24 0.68 -15.51
C PRO A 157 -1.71 0.81 -15.44
N PRO A 158 -0.97 -0.26 -15.12
CA PRO A 158 -1.43 -1.64 -14.97
C PRO A 158 -1.89 -2.01 -13.54
N ASN A 159 -1.92 -1.07 -12.58
CA ASN A 159 -2.23 -1.31 -11.18
C ASN A 159 -3.75 -1.37 -10.95
N LEU A 160 -4.33 -2.55 -11.10
CA LEU A 160 -5.78 -2.77 -11.08
C LEU A 160 -6.26 -3.77 -10.03
N LYS A 161 -5.35 -4.35 -9.22
CA LYS A 161 -5.64 -5.44 -8.28
C LYS A 161 -6.87 -5.19 -7.38
N TYR A 162 -7.06 -3.97 -6.91
CA TYR A 162 -8.17 -3.59 -6.02
C TYR A 162 -9.13 -2.57 -6.65
N GLU A 163 -9.15 -2.46 -7.98
CA GLU A 163 -10.00 -1.48 -8.68
C GLU A 163 -11.45 -1.51 -8.23
N ASP A 164 -12.07 -2.69 -8.17
CA ASP A 164 -13.48 -2.83 -7.82
C ASP A 164 -13.79 -2.33 -6.39
N LYS A 165 -12.92 -2.66 -5.43
CA LYS A 165 -13.06 -2.20 -4.04
C LYS A 165 -12.92 -0.70 -3.92
N LEU A 166 -11.98 -0.10 -4.64
CA LEU A 166 -11.76 1.34 -4.64
C LEU A 166 -12.94 2.08 -5.29
N ARG A 167 -13.46 1.56 -6.42
CA ARG A 167 -14.66 2.10 -7.07
C ARG A 167 -15.89 2.02 -6.18
N GLU A 168 -16.05 0.93 -5.45
CA GLU A 168 -17.18 0.76 -4.52
C GLU A 168 -17.10 1.78 -3.36
N ALA A 169 -15.94 1.92 -2.72
CA ALA A 169 -15.71 2.90 -1.67
C ALA A 169 -15.99 4.34 -2.16
N TYR A 170 -15.53 4.68 -3.37
CA TYR A 170 -15.81 5.99 -3.97
C TYR A 170 -17.28 6.21 -4.27
N ARG A 171 -18.00 5.18 -4.80
CA ARG A 171 -19.46 5.27 -5.03
C ARG A 171 -20.23 5.45 -3.72
N GLU A 172 -19.80 4.78 -2.64
CA GLU A 172 -20.39 4.95 -1.32
C GLU A 172 -20.26 6.41 -0.84
N ALA A 173 -19.06 7.00 -0.91
CA ALA A 173 -18.85 8.41 -0.56
C ALA A 173 -19.73 9.36 -1.36
N ARG A 174 -19.87 9.13 -2.68
CA ARG A 174 -20.75 9.93 -3.54
C ARG A 174 -22.23 9.78 -3.17
N ARG A 175 -22.69 8.57 -2.93
CA ARG A 175 -24.08 8.29 -2.53
C ARG A 175 -24.46 9.00 -1.24
N GLU A 176 -23.51 9.04 -0.30
CA GLU A 176 -23.69 9.64 1.01
C GLU A 176 -23.22 11.10 1.09
N LYS A 177 -22.77 11.67 -0.04
CA LYS A 177 -22.29 13.06 -0.14
C LYS A 177 -21.22 13.40 0.90
N ARG A 178 -20.19 12.54 1.03
CA ARG A 178 -19.10 12.74 1.99
C ARG A 178 -17.95 13.54 1.38
N GLY A 179 -17.41 14.47 2.16
CA GLY A 179 -16.17 15.21 1.84
C GLY A 179 -16.19 15.86 0.44
N LEU A 180 -15.19 15.57 -0.39
CA LEU A 180 -15.08 16.05 -1.77
C LEU A 180 -16.27 15.66 -2.68
N GLN A 181 -17.11 14.73 -2.24
CA GLN A 181 -18.26 14.23 -2.99
C GLN A 181 -19.57 14.84 -2.51
N SER A 182 -19.52 15.91 -1.70
CA SER A 182 -20.70 16.58 -1.12
C SER A 182 -21.46 17.49 -2.09
N GLU A 183 -20.87 17.82 -3.26
CA GLU A 183 -21.46 18.66 -4.32
C GLU A 183 -22.30 17.87 -5.31
#